data_1901ffc151d7248741db3e7bffb652d6
#
_entry.id   1901ffc151d7248741db3e7bffb652d6
#
_cell.length_a   1.000
_cell.length_b   1.000
_cell.length_c   1.000
_cell.angle_alpha   90.00
_cell.angle_beta   90.00
_cell.angle_gamma   90.00
#
_symmetry.space_group_name_H-M   'P 1'
#
loop_
_entity.id
_entity.type
_entity.pdbx_description
1 polymer ?
#
loop_
_entity_poly.entity_id
_entity_poly.type
_entity_poly.pdbx_seq_one_letter_code
_entity_poly.pdbx_strand_id
1 'polypeptide(L)'
;ALFAVKLDMPEKQTPPVLLFLAIALITTTLLSWLFAKTLTNPILHIQGSAKRLASGDWQTRVGKAAKRQDELGQLARDFNKMAEQLESMWGAQKRLLADVSHELRSPLARLQMALGLAHQQNVDPATLSRVEREADRMEALVSQLLTLSRAEAGEATMQKHALSLVLNDVLTDANFEAANKNKQLRIDDIPKKTVVIDSMMFCRAVENVLRNAIRHSKLVTHIAFSEDAQHWYIHITDDGDGLTGEECERIFSPFYRATLARERESGGVGLGLSIAKAAVELHHGRIIAEPSERGGLRVTMSFPKL
;
A
#
# COMPACT_ATOMS: atom_id res chain seq x y z
N ALA A 1 -24.84 -77.90 70.24
CA ALA A 1 -24.49 -76.43 70.10
C ALA A 1 -23.72 -76.25 68.80
N LEU A 2 -24.41 -75.70 67.79
CA LEU A 2 -23.77 -75.27 66.53
C LEU A 2 -23.40 -73.84 66.67
N PHE A 3 -22.09 -73.50 66.64
CA PHE A 3 -21.56 -72.20 66.56
C PHE A 3 -21.57 -71.73 65.04
N ALA A 4 -22.45 -70.79 64.71
CA ALA A 4 -22.41 -70.16 63.44
C ALA A 4 -21.36 -68.98 63.49
N VAL A 5 -20.23 -69.16 62.81
CA VAL A 5 -19.23 -68.14 62.63
C VAL A 5 -19.74 -67.26 61.50
N LYS A 6 -20.12 -65.99 61.83
CA LYS A 6 -20.48 -64.94 60.89
C LYS A 6 -19.19 -64.42 60.32
N LEU A 7 -18.86 -64.74 59.08
CA LEU A 7 -17.78 -64.11 58.30
C LEU A 7 -18.24 -62.74 57.88
N ASP A 8 -17.76 -61.73 58.54
CA ASP A 8 -17.85 -60.33 58.05
C ASP A 8 -16.97 -60.15 56.80
N MET A 9 -17.62 -60.15 55.65
CA MET A 9 -16.93 -59.78 54.42
C MET A 9 -16.68 -58.25 54.41
N PRO A 10 -15.46 -57.81 54.11
CA PRO A 10 -15.19 -56.37 54.06
C PRO A 10 -16.04 -55.75 52.97
N GLU A 11 -16.80 -54.73 53.35
CA GLU A 11 -17.61 -53.90 52.45
C GLU A 11 -16.69 -53.30 51.38
N LYS A 12 -16.86 -53.68 50.09
CA LYS A 12 -16.17 -53.13 48.96
C LYS A 12 -16.61 -51.62 48.86
N GLN A 13 -15.80 -50.72 49.43
CA GLN A 13 -15.96 -49.33 49.23
C GLN A 13 -15.71 -49.03 47.75
N THR A 14 -16.77 -48.94 46.95
CA THR A 14 -16.71 -48.42 45.59
C THR A 14 -16.37 -46.95 45.70
N PRO A 15 -15.24 -46.51 45.14
CA PRO A 15 -14.90 -45.10 45.21
C PRO A 15 -16.02 -44.26 44.55
N PRO A 16 -16.38 -43.12 45.12
CA PRO A 16 -17.52 -42.35 44.66
C PRO A 16 -17.29 -41.90 43.23
N VAL A 17 -18.14 -42.35 42.30
CA VAL A 17 -18.09 -42.04 40.84
C VAL A 17 -17.92 -40.56 40.59
N LEU A 18 -18.53 -39.70 41.40
CA LEU A 18 -18.39 -38.24 41.35
C LEU A 18 -16.95 -37.76 41.57
N LEU A 19 -16.17 -38.42 42.44
CA LEU A 19 -14.76 -38.05 42.64
C LEU A 19 -13.91 -38.37 41.43
N PHE A 20 -14.15 -39.52 40.78
CA PHE A 20 -13.45 -39.88 39.54
C PHE A 20 -13.79 -38.94 38.40
N LEU A 21 -15.06 -38.53 38.24
CA LEU A 21 -15.50 -37.54 37.25
C LEU A 21 -14.88 -36.19 37.50
N ALA A 22 -14.80 -35.74 38.75
CA ALA A 22 -14.18 -34.45 39.09
C ALA A 22 -12.67 -34.46 38.78
N ILE A 23 -11.96 -35.52 39.14
CA ILE A 23 -10.52 -35.68 38.84
C ILE A 23 -10.31 -35.72 37.31
N ALA A 24 -11.13 -36.45 36.56
CA ALA A 24 -11.05 -36.53 35.11
C ALA A 24 -11.29 -35.15 34.47
N LEU A 25 -12.26 -34.40 34.95
CA LEU A 25 -12.54 -33.03 34.45
C LEU A 25 -11.37 -32.09 34.73
N ILE A 26 -10.83 -32.11 35.94
CA ILE A 26 -9.69 -31.23 36.31
C ILE A 26 -8.46 -31.60 35.47
N THR A 27 -8.16 -32.90 35.34
CA THR A 27 -6.98 -33.34 34.57
C THR A 27 -7.10 -33.01 33.08
N THR A 28 -8.26 -33.20 32.45
CA THR A 28 -8.49 -32.85 31.05
C THR A 28 -8.42 -31.33 30.82
N THR A 29 -8.98 -30.55 31.73
CA THR A 29 -8.92 -29.07 31.64
C THR A 29 -7.48 -28.57 31.79
N LEU A 30 -6.73 -29.11 32.75
CA LEU A 30 -5.33 -28.76 32.97
C LEU A 30 -4.46 -29.14 31.77
N LEU A 31 -4.64 -30.35 31.22
CA LEU A 31 -3.94 -30.83 30.02
C LEU A 31 -4.27 -29.97 28.80
N SER A 32 -5.54 -29.64 28.58
CA SER A 32 -5.97 -28.77 27.48
C SER A 32 -5.37 -27.36 27.60
N TRP A 33 -5.36 -26.78 28.81
CA TRP A 33 -4.75 -25.49 29.06
C TRP A 33 -3.24 -25.54 28.83
N LEU A 34 -2.55 -26.56 29.28
CA LEU A 34 -1.12 -26.75 29.08
C LEU A 34 -0.80 -26.92 27.60
N PHE A 35 -1.59 -27.71 26.87
CA PHE A 35 -1.45 -27.91 25.42
C PHE A 35 -1.64 -26.57 24.65
N ALA A 36 -2.69 -25.83 24.99
CA ALA A 36 -2.94 -24.52 24.34
C ALA A 36 -1.76 -23.53 24.60
N LYS A 37 -1.25 -23.49 25.80
CA LYS A 37 -0.14 -22.61 26.19
C LYS A 37 1.20 -23.01 25.57
N THR A 38 1.46 -24.31 25.45
CA THR A 38 2.77 -24.81 25.00
C THR A 38 2.86 -25.01 23.49
N LEU A 39 1.76 -25.31 22.80
CA LEU A 39 1.75 -25.58 21.37
C LEU A 39 0.93 -24.57 20.58
N THR A 40 -0.34 -24.37 20.93
CA THR A 40 -1.25 -23.56 20.11
C THR A 40 -0.86 -22.09 20.08
N ASN A 41 -0.61 -21.47 21.24
CA ASN A 41 -0.28 -20.03 21.30
C ASN A 41 1.00 -19.66 20.53
N PRO A 42 2.13 -20.39 20.66
CA PRO A 42 3.32 -20.10 19.86
C PRO A 42 3.08 -20.17 18.35
N ILE A 43 2.31 -21.17 17.90
CA ILE A 43 1.97 -21.33 16.48
C ILE A 43 1.14 -20.14 15.97
N LEU A 44 0.13 -19.70 16.72
CA LEU A 44 -0.68 -18.53 16.38
C LEU A 44 0.16 -17.25 16.34
N HIS A 45 1.15 -17.09 17.20
CA HIS A 45 2.08 -15.97 17.15
C HIS A 45 2.95 -15.98 15.89
N ILE A 46 3.48 -17.15 15.49
CA ILE A 46 4.27 -17.29 14.25
C ILE A 46 3.36 -16.99 13.05
N GLN A 47 2.14 -17.54 13.01
CA GLN A 47 1.17 -17.26 11.94
C GLN A 47 0.82 -15.76 11.84
N GLY A 48 0.58 -15.09 12.97
CA GLY A 48 0.31 -13.66 13.01
C GLY A 48 1.48 -12.83 12.51
N SER A 49 2.72 -13.22 12.87
CA SER A 49 3.94 -12.57 12.39
C SER A 49 4.14 -12.81 10.90
N ALA A 50 3.82 -14.01 10.38
CA ALA A 50 3.88 -14.28 8.95
C ALA A 50 2.88 -13.44 8.13
N LYS A 51 1.66 -13.23 8.64
CA LYS A 51 0.68 -12.35 8.01
C LYS A 51 1.15 -10.90 7.96
N ARG A 52 1.74 -10.39 9.05
CA ARG A 52 2.31 -9.03 9.07
C ARG A 52 3.48 -8.88 8.10
N LEU A 53 4.39 -9.86 8.07
CA LEU A 53 5.48 -9.87 7.10
C LEU A 53 4.97 -9.85 5.66
N ALA A 54 3.94 -10.64 5.35
CA ALA A 54 3.29 -10.67 4.04
C ALA A 54 2.57 -9.35 3.68
N SER A 55 2.14 -8.55 4.67
CA SER A 55 1.55 -7.23 4.47
C SER A 55 2.59 -6.09 4.39
N GLY A 56 3.90 -6.41 4.37
CA GLY A 56 4.96 -5.41 4.21
C GLY A 56 5.62 -4.93 5.51
N ASP A 57 5.25 -5.48 6.66
CA ASP A 57 5.93 -5.19 7.93
C ASP A 57 7.22 -6.03 8.04
N TRP A 58 8.25 -5.60 7.32
CA TRP A 58 9.54 -6.31 7.22
C TRP A 58 10.30 -6.41 8.54
N GLN A 59 9.99 -5.56 9.52
CA GLN A 59 10.63 -5.57 10.85
C GLN A 59 9.97 -6.56 11.82
N THR A 60 8.89 -7.21 11.40
CA THR A 60 8.22 -8.22 12.22
C THR A 60 9.15 -9.37 12.59
N ARG A 61 9.20 -9.68 13.88
CA ARG A 61 9.94 -10.84 14.45
C ARG A 61 9.11 -11.56 15.48
N VAL A 62 9.35 -12.86 15.60
CA VAL A 62 8.77 -13.71 16.66
C VAL A 62 9.68 -13.65 17.88
N GLY A 63 9.23 -13.01 18.97
CA GLY A 63 10.05 -12.75 20.15
C GLY A 63 10.17 -13.94 21.10
N LYS A 64 9.12 -14.19 21.92
CA LYS A 64 9.16 -15.19 23.01
C LYS A 64 9.34 -16.62 22.53
N ALA A 65 8.72 -17.00 21.42
CA ALA A 65 8.83 -18.36 20.89
C ALA A 65 10.26 -18.70 20.42
N ALA A 66 11.01 -17.73 19.89
CA ALA A 66 12.39 -17.95 19.44
C ALA A 66 13.39 -18.29 20.58
N LYS A 67 13.03 -18.01 21.85
CA LYS A 67 13.84 -18.32 23.03
C LYS A 67 13.68 -19.78 23.50
N ARG A 68 12.76 -20.55 22.93
CA ARG A 68 12.52 -21.97 23.27
C ARG A 68 13.67 -22.83 22.70
N GLN A 69 13.90 -23.97 23.37
CA GLN A 69 14.92 -24.95 22.96
C GLN A 69 14.35 -26.18 22.25
N ASP A 70 13.05 -26.15 21.95
CA ASP A 70 12.31 -27.19 21.23
C ASP A 70 12.16 -26.87 19.74
N GLU A 71 11.43 -27.76 19.00
CA GLU A 71 11.17 -27.63 17.57
C GLU A 71 10.41 -26.34 17.21
N LEU A 72 9.50 -25.89 18.09
CA LEU A 72 8.80 -24.63 17.91
C LEU A 72 9.74 -23.42 18.06
N GLY A 73 10.70 -23.50 18.96
CA GLY A 73 11.76 -22.51 19.08
C GLY A 73 12.66 -22.48 17.85
N GLN A 74 12.99 -23.65 17.29
CA GLN A 74 13.73 -23.73 16.03
C GLN A 74 12.94 -23.09 14.89
N LEU A 75 11.66 -23.44 14.71
CA LEU A 75 10.78 -22.85 13.70
C LEU A 75 10.71 -21.31 13.83
N ALA A 76 10.60 -20.80 15.05
CA ALA A 76 10.58 -19.36 15.30
C ALA A 76 11.91 -18.65 14.92
N ARG A 77 13.06 -19.31 15.18
CA ARG A 77 14.38 -18.81 14.76
C ARG A 77 14.54 -18.84 13.25
N ASP A 78 14.12 -19.91 12.59
CA ASP A 78 14.18 -20.03 11.13
C ASP A 78 13.26 -19.00 10.45
N PHE A 79 12.07 -18.76 11.02
CA PHE A 79 11.19 -17.67 10.59
C PHE A 79 11.87 -16.30 10.70
N ASN A 80 12.51 -16.02 11.85
CA ASN A 80 13.21 -14.73 12.05
C ASN A 80 14.38 -14.57 11.06
N LYS A 81 15.13 -15.64 10.77
CA LYS A 81 16.21 -15.62 9.78
C LYS A 81 15.67 -15.35 8.36
N MET A 82 14.57 -15.99 7.99
CA MET A 82 13.89 -15.71 6.72
C MET A 82 13.40 -14.24 6.65
N ALA A 83 12.79 -13.73 7.71
CA ALA A 83 12.33 -12.35 7.79
C ALA A 83 13.49 -11.34 7.68
N GLU A 84 14.64 -11.63 8.29
CA GLU A 84 15.86 -10.81 8.16
C GLU A 84 16.42 -10.81 6.74
N GLN A 85 16.43 -11.96 6.08
CA GLN A 85 16.84 -12.06 4.67
C GLN A 85 15.92 -11.27 3.76
N LEU A 86 14.60 -11.35 3.94
CA LEU A 86 13.62 -10.58 3.18
C LEU A 86 13.78 -9.08 3.41
N GLU A 87 13.93 -8.63 4.66
CA GLU A 87 14.20 -7.22 4.99
C GLU A 87 15.49 -6.72 4.32
N SER A 88 16.56 -7.51 4.39
CA SER A 88 17.83 -7.18 3.74
C SER A 88 17.72 -7.09 2.20
N MET A 89 17.04 -8.05 1.58
CA MET A 89 16.78 -8.03 0.13
C MET A 89 15.95 -6.82 -0.28
N TRP A 90 14.88 -6.52 0.47
CA TRP A 90 14.04 -5.34 0.24
C TRP A 90 14.84 -4.05 0.38
N GLY A 91 15.63 -3.91 1.44
CA GLY A 91 16.52 -2.77 1.65
C GLY A 91 17.59 -2.62 0.56
N ALA A 92 18.11 -3.72 0.03
CA ALA A 92 19.04 -3.72 -1.08
C ALA A 92 18.37 -3.27 -2.39
N GLN A 93 17.17 -3.78 -2.68
CA GLN A 93 16.40 -3.38 -3.86
C GLN A 93 16.04 -1.89 -3.82
N LYS A 94 15.65 -1.37 -2.64
CA LYS A 94 15.38 0.05 -2.44
C LYS A 94 16.60 0.92 -2.70
N ARG A 95 17.77 0.55 -2.13
CA ARG A 95 19.03 1.26 -2.37
C ARG A 95 19.41 1.24 -3.84
N LEU A 96 19.31 0.07 -4.50
CA LEU A 96 19.59 -0.07 -5.93
C LEU A 96 18.74 0.89 -6.78
N LEU A 97 17.43 0.99 -6.51
CA LEU A 97 16.54 1.92 -7.22
C LEU A 97 16.93 3.38 -6.99
N ALA A 98 17.32 3.74 -5.76
CA ALA A 98 17.81 5.07 -5.45
C ALA A 98 19.14 5.38 -6.18
N ASP A 99 20.08 4.45 -6.15
CA ASP A 99 21.39 4.57 -6.79
C ASP A 99 21.25 4.66 -8.31
N VAL A 100 20.44 3.79 -8.93
CA VAL A 100 20.15 3.82 -10.38
C VAL A 100 19.57 5.17 -10.79
N SER A 101 18.68 5.73 -9.97
CA SER A 101 18.05 7.01 -10.26
C SER A 101 19.05 8.18 -10.14
N HIS A 102 19.94 8.14 -9.16
CA HIS A 102 21.04 9.11 -9.05
C HIS A 102 22.03 8.98 -10.22
N GLU A 103 22.41 7.76 -10.58
CA GLU A 103 23.33 7.51 -11.69
C GLU A 103 22.74 7.82 -13.07
N LEU A 104 21.41 7.74 -13.23
CA LEU A 104 20.75 8.13 -14.48
C LEU A 104 20.56 9.65 -14.61
N ARG A 105 20.39 10.38 -13.51
CA ARG A 105 20.22 11.84 -13.56
C ARG A 105 21.44 12.56 -14.14
N SER A 106 22.64 12.11 -13.80
CA SER A 106 23.90 12.71 -14.29
C SER A 106 24.09 12.61 -15.81
N PRO A 107 23.98 11.42 -16.47
CA PRO A 107 24.07 11.34 -17.93
C PRO A 107 22.94 12.06 -18.65
N LEU A 108 21.73 12.09 -18.09
CA LEU A 108 20.62 12.88 -18.63
C LEU A 108 20.94 14.38 -18.64
N ALA A 109 21.46 14.92 -17.54
CA ALA A 109 21.90 16.32 -17.49
C ALA A 109 22.98 16.62 -18.52
N ARG A 110 23.96 15.72 -18.74
CA ARG A 110 24.98 15.86 -19.80
C ARG A 110 24.37 15.80 -21.19
N LEU A 111 23.38 14.95 -21.41
CA LEU A 111 22.68 14.82 -22.70
C LEU A 111 21.88 16.09 -23.00
N GLN A 112 21.16 16.66 -22.02
CA GLN A 112 20.48 17.94 -22.15
C GLN A 112 21.46 19.09 -22.45
N MET A 113 22.62 19.10 -21.78
CA MET A 113 23.66 20.11 -22.05
C MET A 113 24.24 19.95 -23.47
N ALA A 114 24.50 18.71 -23.92
CA ALA A 114 24.98 18.44 -25.28
C ALA A 114 23.96 18.87 -26.35
N LEU A 115 22.67 18.68 -26.09
CA LEU A 115 21.58 19.16 -26.94
C LEU A 115 21.54 20.68 -27.01
N GLY A 116 21.71 21.39 -25.88
CA GLY A 116 21.81 22.83 -25.86
C GLY A 116 22.98 23.36 -26.70
N LEU A 117 24.12 22.69 -26.68
CA LEU A 117 25.27 23.00 -27.55
C LEU A 117 25.00 22.71 -29.04
N ALA A 118 24.30 21.59 -29.33
CA ALA A 118 23.95 21.25 -30.71
C ALA A 118 22.96 22.24 -31.34
N HIS A 119 22.05 22.79 -30.56
CA HIS A 119 21.21 23.92 -31.01
C HIS A 119 22.03 25.14 -31.49
N GLN A 120 23.16 25.41 -30.85
CA GLN A 120 24.05 26.50 -31.26
C GLN A 120 24.81 26.21 -32.55
N GLN A 121 24.91 24.97 -32.98
CA GLN A 121 25.67 24.52 -34.15
C GLN A 121 24.82 24.27 -35.41
N ASN A 122 23.58 24.79 -35.46
CA ASN A 122 22.67 24.67 -36.61
C ASN A 122 22.32 23.20 -37.00
N VAL A 123 22.30 22.29 -36.06
CA VAL A 123 21.73 20.92 -36.29
C VAL A 123 20.21 21.06 -36.50
N ASP A 124 19.64 20.19 -37.36
CA ASP A 124 18.21 20.21 -37.65
C ASP A 124 17.34 20.34 -36.40
N PRO A 125 16.56 21.43 -36.25
CA PRO A 125 15.78 21.71 -35.06
C PRO A 125 14.75 20.62 -34.73
N ALA A 126 14.24 19.89 -35.74
CA ALA A 126 13.26 18.81 -35.53
C ALA A 126 13.90 17.57 -34.88
N THR A 127 15.13 17.26 -35.26
CA THR A 127 15.91 16.17 -34.65
C THR A 127 16.26 16.50 -33.21
N LEU A 128 16.75 17.72 -32.95
CA LEU A 128 17.10 18.18 -31.59
C LEU A 128 15.88 18.14 -30.66
N SER A 129 14.75 18.71 -31.09
CA SER A 129 13.53 18.74 -30.28
C SER A 129 12.97 17.34 -29.99
N ARG A 130 13.24 16.34 -30.85
CA ARG A 130 12.87 14.94 -30.59
C ARG A 130 13.75 14.32 -29.49
N VAL A 131 15.05 14.58 -29.54
CA VAL A 131 15.98 14.04 -28.52
C VAL A 131 15.77 14.72 -27.16
N GLU A 132 15.50 16.04 -27.13
CA GLU A 132 15.10 16.76 -25.89
C GLU A 132 13.86 16.14 -25.25
N ARG A 133 12.80 15.96 -26.01
CA ARG A 133 11.57 15.33 -25.50
C ARG A 133 11.80 13.93 -24.93
N GLU A 134 12.70 13.15 -25.53
CA GLU A 134 13.01 11.81 -25.03
C GLU A 134 13.88 11.88 -23.75
N ALA A 135 14.80 12.84 -23.65
CA ALA A 135 15.57 13.10 -22.43
C ALA A 135 14.67 13.52 -21.27
N ASP A 136 13.74 14.47 -21.50
CA ASP A 136 12.76 14.91 -20.50
C ASP A 136 11.87 13.76 -20.03
N ARG A 137 11.48 12.90 -20.97
CA ARG A 137 10.67 11.71 -20.66
C ARG A 137 11.43 10.71 -19.79
N MET A 138 12.73 10.49 -20.03
CA MET A 138 13.56 9.64 -19.19
C MET A 138 13.76 10.23 -17.80
N GLU A 139 13.97 11.54 -17.67
CA GLU A 139 14.08 12.23 -16.39
C GLU A 139 12.78 12.10 -15.57
N ALA A 140 11.64 12.31 -16.20
CA ALA A 140 10.33 12.14 -15.57
C ALA A 140 10.13 10.69 -15.08
N LEU A 141 10.57 9.68 -15.86
CA LEU A 141 10.52 8.27 -15.49
C LEU A 141 11.35 7.98 -14.24
N VAL A 142 12.59 8.44 -14.22
CA VAL A 142 13.50 8.25 -13.09
C VAL A 142 12.92 8.88 -11.83
N SER A 143 12.39 10.11 -11.94
CA SER A 143 11.76 10.82 -10.84
C SER A 143 10.52 10.08 -10.30
N GLN A 144 9.69 9.51 -11.20
CA GLN A 144 8.52 8.72 -10.81
C GLN A 144 8.91 7.40 -10.10
N LEU A 145 9.94 6.71 -10.58
CA LEU A 145 10.45 5.50 -9.94
C LEU A 145 11.00 5.77 -8.54
N LEU A 146 11.72 6.88 -8.35
CA LEU A 146 12.19 7.33 -7.04
C LEU A 146 11.03 7.62 -6.09
N THR A 147 10.02 8.32 -6.58
CA THR A 147 8.82 8.66 -5.78
C THR A 147 8.10 7.38 -5.33
N LEU A 148 7.92 6.42 -6.24
CA LEU A 148 7.31 5.13 -5.92
C LEU A 148 8.14 4.36 -4.88
N SER A 149 9.46 4.28 -5.08
CA SER A 149 10.37 3.60 -4.15
C SER A 149 10.34 4.21 -2.74
N ARG A 150 10.28 5.53 -2.59
CA ARG A 150 10.16 6.21 -1.29
C ARG A 150 8.82 5.93 -0.63
N ALA A 151 7.72 5.98 -1.38
CA ALA A 151 6.39 5.71 -0.87
C ALA A 151 6.27 4.25 -0.36
N GLU A 152 6.73 3.28 -1.15
CA GLU A 152 6.75 1.86 -0.77
C GLU A 152 7.68 1.57 0.43
N ALA A 153 8.72 2.37 0.60
CA ALA A 153 9.64 2.27 1.73
C ALA A 153 9.06 2.79 3.06
N GLY A 154 7.87 3.40 3.03
CA GLY A 154 7.26 3.97 4.23
C GLY A 154 7.95 5.24 4.75
N GLU A 155 8.76 5.91 3.93
CA GLU A 155 9.44 7.16 4.31
C GLU A 155 8.46 8.33 4.21
N ALA A 156 7.86 8.72 5.32
CA ALA A 156 6.93 9.84 5.40
C ALA A 156 7.27 10.79 6.55
N THR A 157 7.14 12.07 6.29
CA THR A 157 7.22 13.12 7.32
C THR A 157 5.82 13.66 7.58
N MET A 158 5.09 13.00 8.48
CA MET A 158 3.72 13.37 8.83
C MET A 158 3.68 14.68 9.62
N GLN A 159 2.98 15.68 9.10
CA GLN A 159 2.81 17.00 9.71
C GLN A 159 1.36 17.47 9.61
N LYS A 160 0.96 18.41 10.50
CA LYS A 160 -0.36 19.03 10.46
C LYS A 160 -0.42 20.11 9.39
N HIS A 161 -1.34 19.98 8.45
CA HIS A 161 -1.56 20.95 7.38
C HIS A 161 -3.04 21.29 7.23
N ALA A 162 -3.35 22.53 6.86
CA ALA A 162 -4.69 22.89 6.42
C ALA A 162 -4.93 22.30 5.01
N LEU A 163 -5.95 21.46 4.86
CA LEU A 163 -6.23 20.74 3.61
C LEU A 163 -6.35 21.67 2.40
N SER A 164 -7.02 22.82 2.58
CA SER A 164 -7.18 23.82 1.50
C SER A 164 -5.87 24.41 1.03
N LEU A 165 -4.90 24.64 1.93
CA LEU A 165 -3.59 25.20 1.54
C LEU A 165 -2.77 24.18 0.77
N VAL A 166 -2.79 22.90 1.18
CA VAL A 166 -2.03 21.85 0.50
C VAL A 166 -2.58 21.56 -0.90
N LEU A 167 -3.90 21.62 -1.07
CA LEU A 167 -4.53 21.34 -2.36
C LEU A 167 -4.52 22.52 -3.33
N ASN A 168 -4.31 23.75 -2.85
CA ASN A 168 -4.45 24.97 -3.67
C ASN A 168 -3.60 24.91 -4.94
N ASP A 169 -2.32 24.62 -4.81
CA ASP A 169 -1.39 24.62 -5.94
C ASP A 169 -1.70 23.48 -6.92
N VAL A 170 -1.96 22.27 -6.39
CA VAL A 170 -2.33 21.09 -7.20
C VAL A 170 -3.60 21.35 -8.01
N LEU A 171 -4.62 21.98 -7.41
CA LEU A 171 -5.88 22.25 -8.08
C LEU A 171 -5.75 23.41 -9.10
N THR A 172 -4.92 24.39 -8.80
CA THR A 172 -4.61 25.49 -9.72
C THR A 172 -3.92 24.97 -10.98
N ASP A 173 -2.88 24.14 -10.81
CA ASP A 173 -2.16 23.52 -11.92
C ASP A 173 -3.05 22.57 -12.73
N ALA A 174 -3.87 21.76 -12.05
CA ALA A 174 -4.82 20.86 -12.71
C ALA A 174 -5.88 21.61 -13.52
N ASN A 175 -6.37 22.75 -13.01
CA ASN A 175 -7.33 23.61 -13.72
C ASN A 175 -6.70 24.24 -14.96
N PHE A 176 -5.46 24.70 -14.86
CA PHE A 176 -4.69 25.21 -16.01
C PHE A 176 -4.46 24.10 -17.07
N GLU A 177 -4.08 22.87 -16.64
CA GLU A 177 -3.92 21.74 -17.55
C GLU A 177 -5.24 21.39 -18.28
N ALA A 178 -6.37 21.36 -17.55
CA ALA A 178 -7.68 21.11 -18.13
C ALA A 178 -8.06 22.17 -19.16
N ALA A 179 -7.88 23.45 -18.82
CA ALA A 179 -8.19 24.57 -19.73
C ALA A 179 -7.35 24.50 -21.02
N ASN A 180 -6.06 24.17 -20.94
CA ASN A 180 -5.18 24.00 -22.11
C ASN A 180 -5.62 22.87 -23.03
N LYS A 181 -6.38 21.91 -22.52
CA LYS A 181 -6.94 20.80 -23.29
C LYS A 181 -8.40 21.02 -23.69
N ASN A 182 -8.94 22.23 -23.52
CA ASN A 182 -10.35 22.58 -23.73
C ASN A 182 -11.31 21.70 -22.90
N LYS A 183 -10.92 21.35 -21.68
CA LYS A 183 -11.70 20.58 -20.71
C LYS A 183 -12.01 21.43 -19.48
N GLN A 184 -12.98 21.00 -18.68
CA GLN A 184 -13.37 21.69 -17.45
C GLN A 184 -13.00 20.85 -16.23
N LEU A 185 -12.39 21.48 -15.22
CA LEU A 185 -12.25 20.94 -13.89
C LEU A 185 -13.29 21.57 -12.97
N ARG A 186 -14.21 20.77 -12.42
CA ARG A 186 -15.18 21.18 -11.39
C ARG A 186 -14.64 20.80 -10.03
N ILE A 187 -14.61 21.78 -9.13
CA ILE A 187 -14.07 21.60 -7.78
C ILE A 187 -15.17 21.94 -6.79
N ASP A 188 -15.56 20.97 -5.95
CA ASP A 188 -16.47 21.22 -4.85
C ASP A 188 -15.75 21.96 -3.71
N ASP A 189 -16.51 22.51 -2.75
CA ASP A 189 -15.95 23.22 -1.61
C ASP A 189 -15.00 22.32 -0.82
N ILE A 190 -13.74 22.79 -0.66
CA ILE A 190 -12.72 22.07 0.09
C ILE A 190 -13.03 22.20 1.58
N PRO A 191 -13.14 21.09 2.32
CA PRO A 191 -13.40 21.12 3.76
C PRO A 191 -12.34 21.93 4.53
N LYS A 192 -12.81 22.87 5.37
CA LYS A 192 -11.92 23.67 6.24
C LYS A 192 -11.46 22.84 7.43
N LYS A 193 -10.50 21.96 7.21
CA LYS A 193 -9.95 21.10 8.26
C LYS A 193 -8.43 20.98 8.20
N THR A 194 -7.85 20.62 9.34
CA THR A 194 -6.44 20.25 9.46
C THR A 194 -6.30 18.73 9.36
N VAL A 195 -5.35 18.27 8.57
CA VAL A 195 -5.04 16.85 8.35
C VAL A 195 -3.58 16.58 8.70
N VAL A 196 -3.27 15.36 9.13
CA VAL A 196 -1.88 14.92 9.41
C VAL A 196 -1.40 14.12 8.22
N ILE A 197 -0.52 14.70 7.41
CA ILE A 197 -0.05 14.14 6.14
C ILE A 197 1.42 14.48 5.88
N ASP A 198 2.05 13.70 5.03
CA ASP A 198 3.22 14.11 4.26
C ASP A 198 2.72 14.89 3.04
N SER A 199 2.90 16.21 3.06
CA SER A 199 2.32 17.11 2.04
C SER A 199 2.82 16.79 0.64
N MET A 200 4.08 16.42 0.47
CA MET A 200 4.66 16.10 -0.84
C MET A 200 4.01 14.82 -1.42
N MET A 201 3.98 13.73 -0.64
CA MET A 201 3.40 12.48 -1.10
C MET A 201 1.88 12.58 -1.31
N PHE A 202 1.20 13.30 -0.44
CA PHE A 202 -0.23 13.57 -0.58
C PHE A 202 -0.56 14.36 -1.86
N CYS A 203 0.16 15.46 -2.12
CA CYS A 203 0.01 16.24 -3.36
C CYS A 203 0.26 15.38 -4.59
N ARG A 204 1.31 14.53 -4.57
CA ARG A 204 1.61 13.61 -5.67
C ARG A 204 0.49 12.60 -5.91
N ALA A 205 -0.17 12.09 -4.86
CA ALA A 205 -1.32 11.21 -5.02
C ALA A 205 -2.46 11.90 -5.76
N VAL A 206 -2.86 13.10 -5.28
CA VAL A 206 -3.95 13.88 -5.86
C VAL A 206 -3.62 14.31 -7.29
N GLU A 207 -2.42 14.83 -7.54
CA GLU A 207 -1.93 15.24 -8.86
C GLU A 207 -2.01 14.09 -9.87
N ASN A 208 -1.49 12.90 -9.53
CA ASN A 208 -1.49 11.75 -10.42
C ASN A 208 -2.91 11.30 -10.80
N VAL A 209 -3.84 11.28 -9.84
CA VAL A 209 -5.23 10.91 -10.10
C VAL A 209 -5.93 12.00 -10.95
N LEU A 210 -5.75 13.29 -10.63
CA LEU A 210 -6.33 14.40 -11.41
C LEU A 210 -5.81 14.41 -12.85
N ARG A 211 -4.50 14.29 -13.05
CA ARG A 211 -3.90 14.26 -14.40
C ARG A 211 -4.40 13.05 -15.20
N ASN A 212 -4.59 11.90 -14.55
CA ASN A 212 -5.19 10.74 -15.18
C ASN A 212 -6.64 11.02 -15.59
N ALA A 213 -7.46 11.57 -14.70
CA ALA A 213 -8.85 11.93 -14.95
C ALA A 213 -8.98 12.98 -16.07
N ILE A 214 -8.19 14.08 -16.04
CA ILE A 214 -8.17 15.12 -17.08
C ILE A 214 -7.73 14.54 -18.44
N ARG A 215 -6.76 13.60 -18.44
CA ARG A 215 -6.32 12.95 -19.68
C ARG A 215 -7.46 12.18 -20.33
N HIS A 216 -8.16 11.36 -19.56
CA HIS A 216 -9.16 10.42 -20.06
C HIS A 216 -10.58 10.99 -20.13
N SER A 217 -10.87 12.13 -19.50
CA SER A 217 -12.16 12.82 -19.64
C SER A 217 -12.42 13.23 -21.09
N LYS A 218 -13.68 13.27 -21.47
CA LYS A 218 -14.12 13.88 -22.73
C LYS A 218 -14.18 15.39 -22.59
N LEU A 219 -14.88 15.88 -21.59
CA LEU A 219 -15.08 17.30 -21.35
C LEU A 219 -14.89 17.72 -19.89
N VAL A 220 -15.30 16.88 -18.93
CA VAL A 220 -15.42 17.30 -17.53
C VAL A 220 -14.71 16.31 -16.59
N THR A 221 -13.87 16.86 -15.72
CA THR A 221 -13.35 16.17 -14.53
C THR A 221 -13.93 16.86 -13.31
N HIS A 222 -14.36 16.08 -12.32
CA HIS A 222 -14.96 16.56 -11.08
C HIS A 222 -14.21 16.04 -9.88
N ILE A 223 -13.83 16.94 -8.96
CA ILE A 223 -13.27 16.59 -7.66
C ILE A 223 -14.27 16.97 -6.57
N ALA A 224 -14.61 16.01 -5.71
CA ALA A 224 -15.54 16.15 -4.61
C ALA A 224 -14.92 15.62 -3.32
N PHE A 225 -15.44 16.11 -2.18
CA PHE A 225 -14.98 15.74 -0.85
C PHE A 225 -16.16 15.23 -0.02
N SER A 226 -15.93 14.19 0.77
CA SER A 226 -16.90 13.69 1.73
C SER A 226 -16.22 13.15 2.98
N GLU A 227 -16.99 12.89 4.02
CA GLU A 227 -16.46 12.24 5.23
C GLU A 227 -17.54 11.42 5.93
N ASP A 228 -17.13 10.40 6.65
CA ASP A 228 -17.93 9.61 7.58
C ASP A 228 -17.38 9.73 9.02
N ALA A 229 -17.78 8.83 9.90
CA ALA A 229 -17.35 8.85 11.29
C ALA A 229 -15.84 8.59 11.48
N GLN A 230 -15.21 7.82 10.59
CA GLN A 230 -13.84 7.31 10.74
C GLN A 230 -12.89 7.83 9.67
N HIS A 231 -13.38 8.17 8.48
CA HIS A 231 -12.58 8.53 7.33
C HIS A 231 -13.07 9.82 6.66
N TRP A 232 -12.18 10.42 5.89
CA TRP A 232 -12.51 11.44 4.93
C TRP A 232 -12.03 11.00 3.55
N TYR A 233 -12.70 11.51 2.52
CA TYR A 233 -12.57 11.01 1.15
C TYR A 233 -12.34 12.14 0.17
N ILE A 234 -11.55 11.82 -0.87
CA ILE A 234 -11.45 12.61 -2.10
C ILE A 234 -11.96 11.72 -3.23
N HIS A 235 -12.95 12.20 -3.96
CA HIS A 235 -13.52 11.54 -5.14
C HIS A 235 -13.13 12.33 -6.38
N ILE A 236 -12.47 11.68 -7.33
CA ILE A 236 -12.12 12.28 -8.61
C ILE A 236 -12.81 11.44 -9.69
N THR A 237 -13.67 12.11 -10.46
CA THR A 237 -14.53 11.46 -11.46
C THR A 237 -14.31 12.13 -12.82
N ASP A 238 -14.16 11.33 -13.86
CA ASP A 238 -14.14 11.80 -15.26
C ASP A 238 -15.37 11.32 -16.03
N ASP A 239 -15.61 11.91 -17.18
CA ASP A 239 -16.66 11.56 -18.14
C ASP A 239 -16.11 10.81 -19.38
N GLY A 240 -15.02 10.08 -19.21
CA GLY A 240 -14.35 9.31 -20.26
C GLY A 240 -15.10 8.05 -20.68
N ASP A 241 -14.38 7.11 -21.29
CA ASP A 241 -14.98 5.85 -21.75
C ASP A 241 -15.14 4.81 -20.64
N GLY A 242 -14.53 5.08 -19.44
CA GLY A 242 -14.57 4.17 -18.30
C GLY A 242 -13.66 2.95 -18.48
N LEU A 243 -13.73 2.07 -17.50
CA LEU A 243 -12.97 0.82 -17.45
C LEU A 243 -13.89 -0.31 -16.98
N THR A 244 -13.54 -1.55 -17.34
CA THR A 244 -14.20 -2.74 -16.78
C THR A 244 -13.82 -2.93 -15.30
N GLY A 245 -14.63 -3.69 -14.54
CA GLY A 245 -14.32 -3.95 -13.13
C GLY A 245 -12.94 -4.60 -12.92
N GLU A 246 -12.53 -5.52 -13.80
CA GLU A 246 -11.21 -6.16 -13.75
C GLU A 246 -10.08 -5.16 -14.03
N GLU A 247 -10.28 -4.24 -14.97
CA GLU A 247 -9.31 -3.19 -15.26
C GLU A 247 -9.19 -2.19 -14.11
N CYS A 248 -10.30 -1.87 -13.42
CA CYS A 248 -10.30 -0.98 -12.24
C CYS A 248 -9.41 -1.50 -11.10
N GLU A 249 -9.29 -2.81 -10.93
CA GLU A 249 -8.35 -3.38 -9.95
C GLU A 249 -6.90 -3.28 -10.42
N ARG A 250 -6.66 -3.43 -11.71
CA ARG A 250 -5.31 -3.52 -12.30
C ARG A 250 -4.67 -2.17 -12.59
N ILE A 251 -5.43 -1.07 -12.72
CA ILE A 251 -4.86 0.25 -13.07
C ILE A 251 -3.87 0.81 -12.04
N PHE A 252 -3.87 0.29 -10.82
CA PHE A 252 -2.92 0.65 -9.78
C PHE A 252 -1.62 -0.16 -9.81
N SER A 253 -1.50 -1.15 -10.71
CA SER A 253 -0.27 -1.91 -10.89
C SER A 253 0.76 -1.09 -11.67
N PRO A 254 2.04 -1.06 -11.27
CA PRO A 254 3.09 -0.36 -12.02
C PRO A 254 3.13 -0.81 -13.48
N PHE A 255 3.31 0.15 -14.39
CA PHE A 255 3.39 -0.05 -15.86
C PHE A 255 2.12 -0.60 -16.53
N TYR A 256 1.03 -0.81 -15.78
CA TYR A 256 -0.22 -1.26 -16.37
C TYR A 256 -0.89 -0.13 -17.18
N ARG A 257 -1.45 -0.50 -18.33
CA ARG A 257 -2.24 0.37 -19.21
C ARG A 257 -3.42 -0.43 -19.76
N ALA A 258 -4.63 0.11 -19.64
CA ALA A 258 -5.82 -0.51 -20.24
C ALA A 258 -5.68 -0.53 -21.76
N THR A 259 -6.17 -1.59 -22.39
CA THR A 259 -5.95 -1.90 -23.83
C THR A 259 -6.51 -0.84 -24.78
N LEU A 260 -7.52 -0.07 -24.34
CA LEU A 260 -8.14 1.02 -25.11
C LEU A 260 -7.23 2.24 -25.29
N ALA A 261 -6.17 2.40 -24.47
CA ALA A 261 -5.21 3.48 -24.59
C ALA A 261 -4.08 3.17 -25.60
N ARG A 262 -4.41 2.60 -26.75
CA ARG A 262 -3.45 2.28 -27.84
C ARG A 262 -2.88 3.50 -28.58
N GLU A 263 -3.31 4.69 -28.28
CA GLU A 263 -2.70 5.90 -28.83
C GLU A 263 -1.32 6.10 -28.22
N ARG A 264 -0.31 5.72 -28.97
CA ARG A 264 1.13 5.88 -28.64
C ARG A 264 1.55 7.33 -28.40
N GLU A 265 0.68 8.30 -28.70
CA GLU A 265 0.92 9.74 -28.53
C GLU A 265 0.59 10.27 -27.11
N SER A 266 -0.19 9.57 -26.30
CA SER A 266 -0.57 10.01 -24.96
C SER A 266 0.46 9.57 -23.89
N GLY A 267 1.65 9.98 -23.99
CA GLY A 267 2.88 9.98 -23.17
C GLY A 267 2.89 9.55 -21.69
N GLY A 268 2.10 8.59 -21.21
CA GLY A 268 2.18 8.10 -19.81
C GLY A 268 2.79 6.72 -19.69
N VAL A 269 3.71 6.53 -18.75
CA VAL A 269 4.47 5.31 -18.52
C VAL A 269 3.68 4.24 -17.74
N GLY A 270 2.52 4.61 -17.17
CA GLY A 270 1.73 3.71 -16.32
C GLY A 270 2.19 3.64 -14.87
N LEU A 271 2.94 4.64 -14.39
CA LEU A 271 3.40 4.73 -12.99
C LEU A 271 2.54 5.68 -12.12
N GLY A 272 1.77 6.60 -12.71
CA GLY A 272 1.08 7.63 -11.95
C GLY A 272 0.09 7.09 -10.91
N LEU A 273 -0.78 6.14 -11.29
CA LEU A 273 -1.75 5.58 -10.37
C LEU A 273 -1.14 4.62 -9.34
N SER A 274 -0.04 3.92 -9.67
CA SER A 274 0.70 3.12 -8.67
C SER A 274 1.40 4.02 -7.64
N ILE A 275 1.93 5.18 -8.04
CA ILE A 275 2.46 6.19 -7.12
C ILE A 275 1.33 6.73 -6.23
N ALA A 276 0.16 7.04 -6.81
CA ALA A 276 -1.00 7.49 -6.04
C ALA A 276 -1.42 6.45 -4.99
N LYS A 277 -1.46 5.17 -5.36
CA LYS A 277 -1.75 4.07 -4.44
C LYS A 277 -0.73 4.00 -3.31
N ALA A 278 0.55 3.92 -3.62
CA ALA A 278 1.60 3.86 -2.61
C ALA A 278 1.59 5.06 -1.66
N ALA A 279 1.35 6.27 -2.19
CA ALA A 279 1.24 7.48 -1.38
C ALA A 279 -0.01 7.47 -0.47
N VAL A 280 -1.17 6.99 -0.94
CA VAL A 280 -2.38 6.85 -0.10
C VAL A 280 -2.17 5.80 0.99
N GLU A 281 -1.58 4.65 0.66
CA GLU A 281 -1.26 3.58 1.62
C GLU A 281 -0.24 4.04 2.68
N LEU A 282 0.73 4.88 2.30
CA LEU A 282 1.67 5.54 3.21
C LEU A 282 0.96 6.38 4.29
N HIS A 283 -0.20 6.96 3.97
CA HIS A 283 -1.08 7.69 4.89
C HIS A 283 -2.10 6.79 5.59
N HIS A 284 -1.91 5.47 5.61
CA HIS A 284 -2.85 4.48 6.14
C HIS A 284 -4.24 4.56 5.49
N GLY A 285 -4.30 5.10 4.29
CA GLY A 285 -5.51 5.24 3.49
C GLY A 285 -5.74 4.07 2.55
N ARG A 286 -6.82 4.17 1.77
CA ARG A 286 -7.15 3.21 0.72
C ARG A 286 -7.56 3.95 -0.55
N ILE A 287 -7.15 3.46 -1.71
CA ILE A 287 -7.57 3.97 -3.01
C ILE A 287 -8.32 2.87 -3.76
N ILE A 288 -9.43 3.23 -4.37
CA ILE A 288 -10.24 2.35 -5.21
C ILE A 288 -10.65 3.06 -6.49
N ALA A 289 -10.94 2.30 -7.52
CA ALA A 289 -11.47 2.79 -8.78
C ALA A 289 -12.73 2.00 -9.15
N GLU A 290 -13.73 2.69 -9.68
CA GLU A 290 -14.99 2.09 -10.09
C GLU A 290 -15.56 2.83 -11.30
N PRO A 291 -16.37 2.17 -12.14
CA PRO A 291 -17.08 2.86 -13.22
C PRO A 291 -17.97 3.96 -12.65
N SER A 292 -17.97 5.13 -13.29
CA SER A 292 -18.83 6.24 -12.89
C SER A 292 -20.24 6.11 -13.48
N GLU A 293 -21.27 6.50 -12.72
CA GLU A 293 -22.65 6.54 -13.20
C GLU A 293 -22.88 7.48 -14.40
N ARG A 294 -21.98 8.45 -14.61
CA ARG A 294 -22.00 9.40 -15.72
C ARG A 294 -21.21 8.94 -16.95
N GLY A 295 -20.76 7.69 -16.97
CA GLY A 295 -19.70 7.20 -17.84
C GLY A 295 -18.33 7.62 -17.30
N GLY A 296 -17.24 7.00 -17.75
CA GLY A 296 -15.90 7.30 -17.26
C GLY A 296 -15.55 6.55 -15.97
N LEU A 297 -14.55 7.06 -15.27
CA LEU A 297 -13.97 6.42 -14.09
C LEU A 297 -14.15 7.32 -12.86
N ARG A 298 -14.46 6.72 -11.71
CA ARG A 298 -14.37 7.34 -10.40
C ARG A 298 -13.21 6.72 -9.62
N VAL A 299 -12.27 7.54 -9.18
CA VAL A 299 -11.21 7.15 -8.24
C VAL A 299 -11.52 7.78 -6.88
N THR A 300 -11.60 6.95 -5.86
CA THR A 300 -11.85 7.37 -4.47
C THR A 300 -10.62 7.09 -3.63
N MET A 301 -10.10 8.10 -2.98
CA MET A 301 -9.04 8.02 -1.96
C MET A 301 -9.64 8.24 -0.59
N SER A 302 -9.45 7.32 0.34
CA SER A 302 -9.91 7.42 1.73
C SER A 302 -8.73 7.56 2.67
N PHE A 303 -8.89 8.38 3.71
CA PHE A 303 -7.86 8.62 4.72
C PHE A 303 -8.49 8.55 6.12
N PRO A 304 -7.82 7.97 7.13
CA PRO A 304 -8.34 7.93 8.49
C PRO A 304 -8.41 9.33 9.10
N LYS A 305 -9.41 9.55 9.96
CA LYS A 305 -9.46 10.71 10.86
C LYS A 305 -8.57 10.42 12.06
N LEU A 306 -7.43 11.09 12.15
CA LEU A 306 -6.46 10.99 13.25
C LEU A 306 -6.78 11.99 14.35
#